data_e3740c98296c1b576f93f6a8576b63c8
#
_entry.id   e3740c98296c1b576f93f6a8576b63c8
#
_cell.length_a   1.000
_cell.length_b   1.000
_cell.length_c   1.000
_cell.angle_alpha   90.00
_cell.angle_beta   90.00
_cell.angle_gamma   90.00
#
_symmetry.space_group_name_H-M   'P 1'
#
loop_
_entity.id
_entity.type
_entity.pdbx_description
1 polymer ?
#
loop_
_entity_poly.entity_id
_entity_poly.type
_entity_poly.pdbx_seq_one_letter_code
_entity_poly.pdbx_strand_id
1 'polypeptide(L)'
;DLVRSRGLGDVYKRQGKTRLLDSIRHSNVGRGEAGGITQGIGAYQTEVTLEDEPRKITFLDTPGHEAFTAMRARGAKSTDLAILVVAADDGVMPQTVEAINHAKAAELPIVVAVNKVDKPEAQPDKIRGQLTEYGLVPEEYGGDTMFIDISAKQGTGIDDLLEAVLLTADAALELTANPDMDAQGVAIESHLDRGRGPVSTV
;
A
#
# COMPACT_ATOMS: atom_id res chain seq x y z
N ASP A 1 10.74 27.91 4.61
CA ASP A 1 9.62 26.97 4.34
C ASP A 1 9.91 25.96 3.22
N LEU A 2 10.66 26.30 2.21
CA LEU A 2 11.07 25.37 1.12
C LEU A 2 12.07 24.28 1.58
N VAL A 3 12.80 24.52 2.68
CA VAL A 3 13.77 23.55 3.23
C VAL A 3 13.09 22.47 4.06
N ARG A 4 11.94 22.75 4.66
CA ARG A 4 11.17 21.78 5.44
C ARG A 4 10.46 20.73 4.58
N SER A 5 10.02 21.09 3.37
CA SER A 5 9.36 20.15 2.45
C SER A 5 10.33 19.16 1.81
N ARG A 6 11.62 19.51 1.65
CA ARG A 6 12.63 18.59 1.11
C ARG A 6 13.01 17.47 2.09
N GLY A 7 13.06 17.76 3.38
CA GLY A 7 13.42 16.75 4.40
C GLY A 7 12.36 15.67 4.59
N LEU A 8 11.08 16.02 4.54
CA LEU A 8 9.97 15.08 4.72
C LEU A 8 9.74 14.18 3.50
N GLY A 9 9.92 14.74 2.30
CA GLY A 9 9.81 13.96 1.06
C GLY A 9 10.91 12.91 0.89
N ASP A 10 12.12 13.17 1.39
CA ASP A 10 13.25 12.25 1.27
C ASP A 10 13.16 11.08 2.25
N VAL A 11 12.59 11.27 3.44
CA VAL A 11 12.41 10.20 4.44
C VAL A 11 11.32 9.21 3.97
N TYR A 12 10.26 9.69 3.33
CA TYR A 12 9.19 8.83 2.79
C TYR A 12 9.66 8.02 1.57
N LYS A 13 10.48 8.59 0.71
CA LYS A 13 11.13 7.90 -0.41
C LYS A 13 12.10 6.79 0.04
N ARG A 14 12.66 6.88 1.26
CA ARG A 14 13.61 5.89 1.79
C ARG A 14 13.02 4.50 2.00
N GLN A 15 11.75 4.38 2.29
CA GLN A 15 11.09 3.08 2.53
C GLN A 15 10.83 2.29 1.23
N GLY A 16 10.92 2.93 0.07
CA GLY A 16 10.81 2.28 -1.23
C GLY A 16 9.39 2.03 -1.71
N LYS A 17 8.39 2.71 -1.15
CA LYS A 17 6.97 2.61 -1.54
C LYS A 17 6.77 2.89 -3.03
N THR A 18 7.24 4.03 -3.53
CA THR A 18 7.12 4.39 -4.96
C THR A 18 7.75 3.33 -5.86
N ARG A 19 8.91 2.79 -5.45
CA ARG A 19 9.60 1.75 -6.20
C ARG A 19 8.87 0.42 -6.17
N LEU A 20 8.22 0.08 -5.05
CA LEU A 20 7.34 -1.07 -4.95
C LEU A 20 6.16 -0.95 -5.92
N LEU A 21 5.50 0.20 -5.94
CA LEU A 21 4.40 0.46 -6.85
C LEU A 21 4.83 0.39 -8.32
N ASP A 22 6.00 0.93 -8.64
CA ASP A 22 6.57 0.82 -10.00
C ASP A 22 6.89 -0.64 -10.33
N SER A 23 7.40 -1.41 -9.39
CA SER A 23 7.69 -2.85 -9.57
C SER A 23 6.40 -3.64 -9.82
N ILE A 24 5.35 -3.40 -9.06
CA ILE A 24 4.04 -4.03 -9.26
C ILE A 24 3.45 -3.67 -10.64
N ARG A 25 3.58 -2.41 -11.05
CA ARG A 25 3.16 -1.96 -12.38
C ARG A 25 3.93 -2.68 -13.49
N HIS A 26 5.24 -2.87 -13.34
CA HIS A 26 6.10 -3.47 -14.36
C HIS A 26 6.00 -4.99 -14.41
N SER A 27 5.75 -5.67 -13.30
CA SER A 27 5.51 -7.12 -13.28
C SER A 27 4.25 -7.51 -14.06
N ASN A 28 3.27 -6.61 -14.15
CA ASN A 28 2.01 -6.83 -14.87
C ASN A 28 1.90 -6.12 -16.24
N VAL A 29 2.91 -5.36 -16.69
CA VAL A 29 2.92 -4.63 -17.97
C VAL A 29 3.19 -5.56 -19.19
N GLY A 30 2.90 -6.83 -19.09
CA GLY A 30 2.67 -7.62 -20.30
C GLY A 30 1.43 -7.22 -21.10
N ARG A 31 0.55 -6.33 -20.56
CA ARG A 31 -0.70 -5.93 -21.22
C ARG A 31 -1.14 -4.51 -20.86
N GLY A 32 -0.58 -3.52 -21.57
CA GLY A 32 -1.31 -2.29 -21.88
C GLY A 32 -1.16 -1.07 -20.96
N GLU A 33 -0.61 -0.04 -21.54
CA GLU A 33 -0.72 1.40 -21.33
C GLU A 33 0.19 2.10 -20.31
N ALA A 34 1.14 2.83 -20.88
CA ALA A 34 1.94 3.88 -20.25
C ALA A 34 1.04 5.08 -19.88
N GLY A 35 0.94 5.40 -18.61
CA GLY A 35 0.28 6.62 -18.12
C GLY A 35 1.14 7.29 -17.05
N GLY A 36 1.49 8.56 -17.31
CA GLY A 36 2.44 9.37 -16.60
C GLY A 36 2.18 9.62 -15.12
N ILE A 37 3.23 10.10 -14.48
CA ILE A 37 3.34 10.50 -13.08
C ILE A 37 2.27 11.54 -12.74
N THR A 38 1.32 11.18 -11.89
CA THR A 38 0.38 12.14 -11.27
C THR A 38 0.86 12.52 -9.89
N GLN A 39 0.93 13.84 -9.61
CA GLN A 39 1.23 14.40 -8.29
C GLN A 39 0.01 14.40 -7.35
N GLY A 40 -0.96 13.53 -7.58
CA GLY A 40 -2.16 13.33 -6.78
C GLY A 40 -2.23 11.93 -6.20
N ILE A 41 -3.33 11.57 -5.54
CA ILE A 41 -3.61 10.20 -5.13
C ILE A 41 -3.66 9.35 -6.40
N GLY A 42 -2.69 8.46 -6.57
CA GLY A 42 -2.65 7.54 -7.70
C GLY A 42 -3.52 6.33 -7.40
N ALA A 43 -4.56 6.11 -8.20
CA ALA A 43 -5.26 4.83 -8.21
C ALA A 43 -4.83 4.04 -9.44
N TYR A 44 -4.49 2.77 -9.29
CA TYR A 44 -4.25 1.88 -10.41
C TYR A 44 -4.69 0.46 -10.06
N GLN A 45 -5.11 -0.27 -11.08
CA GLN A 45 -5.59 -1.62 -10.95
C GLN A 45 -4.60 -2.58 -11.60
N THR A 46 -4.35 -3.70 -10.94
CA THR A 46 -3.59 -4.81 -11.48
C THR A 46 -4.40 -6.11 -11.40
N GLU A 47 -4.11 -7.04 -12.29
CA GLU A 47 -4.69 -8.37 -12.28
C GLU A 47 -3.63 -9.35 -11.78
N VAL A 48 -4.01 -10.19 -10.83
CA VAL A 48 -3.18 -11.21 -10.22
C VAL A 48 -3.90 -12.54 -10.35
N THR A 49 -3.18 -13.59 -10.71
CA THR A 49 -3.75 -14.95 -10.75
C THR A 49 -3.50 -15.63 -9.41
N LEU A 50 -4.57 -16.03 -8.73
CA LEU A 50 -4.53 -16.83 -7.51
C LEU A 50 -5.35 -18.10 -7.74
N GLU A 51 -4.75 -19.28 -7.51
CA GLU A 51 -5.41 -20.58 -7.72
C GLU A 51 -6.02 -20.75 -9.11
N ASP A 52 -5.31 -20.29 -10.15
CA ASP A 52 -5.73 -20.25 -11.56
C ASP A 52 -6.93 -19.31 -11.86
N GLU A 53 -7.38 -18.52 -10.88
CA GLU A 53 -8.42 -17.51 -11.08
C GLU A 53 -7.83 -16.10 -11.19
N PRO A 54 -8.22 -15.30 -12.19
CA PRO A 54 -7.81 -13.91 -12.29
C PRO A 54 -8.55 -13.04 -11.25
N ARG A 55 -7.80 -12.37 -10.42
CA ARG A 55 -8.29 -11.46 -9.37
C ARG A 55 -7.77 -10.05 -9.62
N LYS A 56 -8.56 -9.05 -9.30
CA LYS A 56 -8.19 -7.64 -9.48
C LYS A 56 -7.91 -6.99 -8.15
N ILE A 57 -6.78 -6.29 -8.06
CA ILE A 57 -6.41 -5.48 -6.91
C ILE A 57 -6.33 -4.03 -7.37
N THR A 58 -7.03 -3.13 -6.68
CA THR A 58 -6.93 -1.69 -6.90
C THR A 58 -6.06 -1.07 -5.81
N PHE A 59 -4.94 -0.51 -6.21
CA PHE A 59 -4.01 0.17 -5.31
C PHE A 59 -4.34 1.66 -5.25
N LEU A 60 -4.38 2.19 -4.04
CA LEU A 60 -4.45 3.62 -3.78
C LEU A 60 -3.09 4.08 -3.24
N ASP A 61 -2.34 4.82 -4.06
CA ASP A 61 -1.11 5.44 -3.61
C ASP A 61 -1.41 6.78 -2.96
N THR A 62 -1.09 6.89 -1.68
CA THR A 62 -1.26 8.13 -0.92
C THR A 62 0.06 8.87 -0.83
N PRO A 63 0.28 9.95 -1.62
CA PRO A 63 1.47 10.76 -1.49
C PRO A 63 1.41 11.56 -0.18
N GLY A 64 2.23 11.17 0.77
CA GLY A 64 2.47 11.92 2.01
C GLY A 64 1.41 11.75 3.10
N HIS A 65 1.78 12.28 4.23
CA HIS A 65 1.14 12.19 5.54
C HIS A 65 -0.25 12.85 5.62
N GLU A 66 -0.41 13.99 4.95
CA GLU A 66 -1.65 14.77 4.96
C GLU A 66 -2.78 14.10 4.16
N ALA A 67 -2.44 13.41 3.08
CA ALA A 67 -3.42 12.69 2.28
C ALA A 67 -4.07 11.53 3.05
N PHE A 68 -3.32 10.84 3.90
CA PHE A 68 -3.84 9.75 4.72
C PHE A 68 -4.85 10.25 5.76
N THR A 69 -4.60 11.43 6.35
CA THR A 69 -5.51 12.09 7.32
C THR A 69 -6.81 12.56 6.63
N ALA A 70 -6.71 13.09 5.41
CA ALA A 70 -7.87 13.51 4.62
C ALA A 70 -8.71 12.30 4.14
N MET A 71 -8.08 11.18 3.80
CA MET A 71 -8.78 9.94 3.42
C MET A 71 -9.53 9.31 4.60
N ARG A 72 -8.99 9.37 5.83
CA ARG A 72 -9.70 8.94 7.04
C ARG A 72 -10.97 9.72 7.30
N ALA A 73 -10.92 11.02 7.11
CA ALA A 73 -12.09 11.89 7.32
C ALA A 73 -13.20 11.67 6.30
N ARG A 74 -12.87 11.15 5.10
CA ARG A 74 -13.82 11.00 3.98
C ARG A 74 -14.19 9.56 3.62
N GLY A 75 -13.48 8.55 4.08
CA GLY A 75 -13.80 7.20 3.67
C GLY A 75 -12.88 6.11 4.16
N ALA A 76 -12.83 5.87 5.46
CA ALA A 76 -12.34 4.59 5.99
C ALA A 76 -13.07 3.37 5.37
N LYS A 77 -14.12 3.63 4.58
CA LYS A 77 -14.89 2.65 3.81
C LYS A 77 -14.43 2.46 2.36
N SER A 78 -13.39 3.15 1.91
CA SER A 78 -12.92 3.08 0.52
C SER A 78 -11.66 2.24 0.32
N THR A 79 -11.05 1.75 1.40
CA THR A 79 -9.94 0.80 1.36
C THR A 79 -10.27 -0.41 2.23
N ASP A 80 -10.02 -1.58 1.70
CA ASP A 80 -10.35 -2.84 2.36
C ASP A 80 -9.17 -3.38 3.17
N LEU A 81 -7.94 -3.03 2.79
CA LEU A 81 -6.70 -3.54 3.37
C LEU A 81 -5.58 -2.51 3.26
N ALA A 82 -4.63 -2.54 4.17
CA ALA A 82 -3.43 -1.71 4.15
C ALA A 82 -2.16 -2.55 3.95
N ILE A 83 -1.29 -2.11 3.02
CA ILE A 83 0.07 -2.65 2.90
C ILE A 83 1.03 -1.69 3.60
N LEU A 84 1.66 -2.17 4.67
CA LEU A 84 2.67 -1.44 5.42
C LEU A 84 4.06 -1.77 4.87
N VAL A 85 4.71 -0.81 4.23
CA VAL A 85 6.07 -0.99 3.68
C VAL A 85 7.10 -0.51 4.69
N VAL A 86 8.00 -1.41 5.10
CA VAL A 86 9.09 -1.11 6.05
C VAL A 86 10.42 -1.54 5.45
N ALA A 87 11.40 -0.64 5.45
CA ALA A 87 12.72 -0.95 4.93
C ALA A 87 13.56 -1.72 5.96
N ALA A 88 14.09 -2.88 5.58
CA ALA A 88 14.86 -3.76 6.45
C ALA A 88 16.21 -3.17 6.91
N ASP A 89 16.71 -2.15 6.22
CA ASP A 89 17.92 -1.42 6.53
C ASP A 89 17.71 -0.22 7.47
N ASP A 90 16.51 0.36 7.47
CA ASP A 90 16.20 1.58 8.25
C ASP A 90 15.47 1.25 9.58
N GLY A 91 14.70 0.18 9.61
CA GLY A 91 13.88 -0.20 10.77
C GLY A 91 12.54 0.52 10.85
N VAL A 92 11.85 0.34 11.98
CA VAL A 92 10.57 0.98 12.26
C VAL A 92 10.80 2.45 12.60
N MET A 93 10.25 3.33 11.78
CA MET A 93 10.37 4.78 11.91
C MET A 93 9.09 5.38 12.52
N PRO A 94 9.13 6.60 13.08
CA PRO A 94 7.93 7.25 13.63
C PRO A 94 6.73 7.30 12.68
N GLN A 95 6.99 7.48 11.39
CA GLN A 95 5.96 7.47 10.34
C GLN A 95 5.36 6.08 10.12
N THR A 96 6.15 5.02 10.32
CA THR A 96 5.66 3.64 10.28
C THR A 96 4.65 3.41 11.41
N VAL A 97 4.99 3.86 12.62
CA VAL A 97 4.11 3.77 13.79
C VAL A 97 2.81 4.52 13.56
N GLU A 98 2.89 5.70 12.97
CA GLU A 98 1.72 6.48 12.64
C GLU A 98 0.84 5.79 11.58
N ALA A 99 1.42 5.22 10.54
CA ALA A 99 0.68 4.43 9.54
C ALA A 99 -0.04 3.22 10.18
N ILE A 100 0.62 2.53 11.11
CA ILE A 100 0.01 1.45 11.89
C ILE A 100 -1.20 1.95 12.68
N ASN A 101 -1.04 3.05 13.39
CA ASN A 101 -2.12 3.62 14.21
C ASN A 101 -3.32 4.04 13.34
N HIS A 102 -3.06 4.56 12.14
CA HIS A 102 -4.11 4.92 11.20
C HIS A 102 -4.85 3.70 10.64
N ALA A 103 -4.12 2.65 10.24
CA ALA A 103 -4.73 1.43 9.75
C ALA A 103 -5.58 0.75 10.85
N LYS A 104 -5.06 0.69 12.07
CA LYS A 104 -5.80 0.15 13.23
C LYS A 104 -7.04 0.97 13.59
N ALA A 105 -6.95 2.31 13.55
CA ALA A 105 -8.10 3.17 13.81
C ALA A 105 -9.21 3.03 12.75
N ALA A 106 -8.87 2.59 11.56
CA ALA A 106 -9.79 2.28 10.48
C ALA A 106 -10.20 0.80 10.45
N GLU A 107 -9.74 -0.01 11.41
CA GLU A 107 -10.00 -1.44 11.51
C GLU A 107 -9.60 -2.22 10.25
N LEU A 108 -8.56 -1.74 9.54
CA LEU A 108 -8.07 -2.38 8.32
C LEU A 108 -7.15 -3.56 8.66
N PRO A 109 -7.32 -4.72 8.00
CA PRO A 109 -6.29 -5.75 7.96
C PRO A 109 -4.99 -5.17 7.41
N ILE A 110 -3.84 -5.62 7.95
CA ILE A 110 -2.53 -5.12 7.55
C ILE A 110 -1.68 -6.28 7.04
N VAL A 111 -1.11 -6.12 5.86
CA VAL A 111 -0.02 -6.96 5.34
C VAL A 111 1.27 -6.17 5.40
N VAL A 112 2.34 -6.77 5.91
CA VAL A 112 3.64 -6.11 6.05
C VAL A 112 4.58 -6.52 4.93
N ALA A 113 5.04 -5.55 4.16
CA ALA A 113 6.10 -5.72 3.16
C ALA A 113 7.44 -5.26 3.73
N VAL A 114 8.31 -6.20 4.09
CA VAL A 114 9.67 -5.93 4.55
C VAL A 114 10.55 -5.75 3.33
N ASN A 115 10.83 -4.51 2.97
CA ASN A 115 11.51 -4.15 1.73
C ASN A 115 13.02 -4.00 1.90
N LYS A 116 13.75 -4.03 0.78
CA LYS A 116 15.19 -3.89 0.68
C LYS A 116 15.97 -5.06 1.32
N VAL A 117 15.42 -6.26 1.29
CA VAL A 117 16.11 -7.46 1.80
C VAL A 117 17.36 -7.83 1.00
N ASP A 118 17.51 -7.24 -0.18
CA ASP A 118 18.72 -7.38 -1.03
C ASP A 118 19.95 -6.67 -0.48
N LYS A 119 19.79 -5.81 0.52
CA LYS A 119 20.93 -5.07 1.10
C LYS A 119 21.68 -5.89 2.13
N PRO A 120 23.03 -5.77 2.19
CA PRO A 120 23.86 -6.49 3.16
C PRO A 120 23.52 -6.17 4.61
N GLU A 121 23.07 -4.93 4.89
CA GLU A 121 22.67 -4.44 6.20
C GLU A 121 21.21 -4.75 6.57
N ALA A 122 20.46 -5.44 5.70
CA ALA A 122 19.07 -5.78 5.95
C ALA A 122 18.92 -6.71 7.16
N GLN A 123 17.97 -6.39 8.03
CA GLN A 123 17.65 -7.15 9.24
C GLN A 123 16.14 -7.43 9.33
N PRO A 124 15.57 -8.33 8.49
CA PRO A 124 14.14 -8.63 8.48
C PRO A 124 13.60 -9.07 9.84
N ASP A 125 14.32 -9.94 10.55
CA ASP A 125 13.87 -10.44 11.86
C ASP A 125 13.79 -9.34 12.92
N LYS A 126 14.68 -8.35 12.84
CA LYS A 126 14.60 -7.18 13.71
C LYS A 126 13.32 -6.37 13.46
N ILE A 127 12.92 -6.24 12.19
CA ILE A 127 11.68 -5.57 11.82
C ILE A 127 10.48 -6.32 12.39
N ARG A 128 10.45 -7.65 12.26
CA ARG A 128 9.39 -8.51 12.84
C ARG A 128 9.28 -8.30 14.35
N GLY A 129 10.42 -8.32 15.05
CA GLY A 129 10.47 -8.05 16.49
C GLY A 129 9.95 -6.65 16.86
N GLN A 130 10.40 -5.62 16.16
CA GLN A 130 9.95 -4.24 16.41
C GLN A 130 8.44 -4.05 16.15
N LEU A 131 7.91 -4.61 15.07
CA LEU A 131 6.48 -4.48 14.73
C LEU A 131 5.58 -5.26 15.69
N THR A 132 6.07 -6.34 16.28
CA THR A 132 5.36 -7.09 17.34
C THR A 132 5.06 -6.19 18.55
N GLU A 133 5.95 -5.26 18.91
CA GLU A 133 5.73 -4.29 19.99
C GLU A 133 4.53 -3.35 19.69
N TYR A 134 4.23 -3.15 18.42
CA TYR A 134 3.07 -2.37 17.96
C TYR A 134 1.84 -3.24 17.67
N GLY A 135 1.87 -4.53 18.06
CA GLY A 135 0.75 -5.46 17.93
C GLY A 135 0.53 -5.98 16.50
N LEU A 136 1.58 -5.94 15.67
CA LEU A 136 1.64 -6.67 14.40
C LEU A 136 2.52 -7.89 14.60
N VAL A 137 1.89 -9.02 14.92
CA VAL A 137 2.59 -10.26 15.26
C VAL A 137 2.62 -11.16 14.04
N PRO A 138 3.82 -11.56 13.55
CA PRO A 138 3.94 -12.49 12.44
C PRO A 138 3.26 -13.84 12.74
N GLU A 139 2.75 -14.49 11.68
CA GLU A 139 2.22 -15.85 11.79
C GLU A 139 3.25 -16.83 12.35
N GLU A 140 4.53 -16.66 11.98
CA GLU A 140 5.66 -17.44 12.50
C GLU A 140 5.80 -17.36 14.03
N TYR A 141 5.32 -16.28 14.64
CA TYR A 141 5.33 -16.05 16.08
C TYR A 141 3.96 -16.32 16.72
N GLY A 142 3.05 -16.94 15.98
CA GLY A 142 1.71 -17.28 16.43
C GLY A 142 0.70 -16.13 16.35
N GLY A 143 1.00 -15.12 15.55
CA GLY A 143 0.09 -14.02 15.22
C GLY A 143 -0.78 -14.30 14.00
N ASP A 144 -1.36 -13.24 13.47
CA ASP A 144 -2.31 -13.26 12.36
C ASP A 144 -1.89 -12.29 11.21
N THR A 145 -0.72 -11.68 11.33
CA THR A 145 -0.23 -10.72 10.35
C THR A 145 0.76 -11.35 9.39
N MET A 146 0.50 -11.25 8.10
CA MET A 146 1.41 -11.73 7.07
C MET A 146 2.57 -10.75 6.88
N PHE A 147 3.80 -11.27 6.91
CA PHE A 147 5.04 -10.54 6.66
C PHE A 147 5.71 -11.12 5.43
N ILE A 148 5.92 -10.30 4.41
CA ILE A 148 6.53 -10.72 3.15
C ILE A 148 7.83 -9.96 2.94
N ASP A 149 8.92 -10.70 2.77
CA ASP A 149 10.24 -10.15 2.48
C ASP A 149 10.35 -9.86 0.99
N ILE A 150 10.63 -8.60 0.63
CA ILE A 150 10.66 -8.15 -0.75
C ILE A 150 11.91 -7.34 -1.07
N SER A 151 12.26 -7.31 -2.34
CA SER A 151 13.14 -6.29 -2.91
C SER A 151 12.44 -5.61 -4.08
N ALA A 152 11.89 -4.45 -3.84
CA ALA A 152 11.28 -3.63 -4.90
C ALA A 152 12.29 -3.21 -5.98
N LYS A 153 13.59 -3.25 -5.66
CA LYS A 153 14.68 -2.98 -6.61
C LYS A 153 14.93 -4.13 -7.56
N GLN A 154 14.89 -5.35 -7.05
CA GLN A 154 15.15 -6.59 -7.81
C GLN A 154 13.87 -7.21 -8.36
N GLY A 155 12.69 -6.77 -7.88
CA GLY A 155 11.41 -7.35 -8.22
C GLY A 155 11.14 -8.70 -7.56
N THR A 156 11.88 -9.05 -6.49
CA THR A 156 11.71 -10.32 -5.77
C THR A 156 10.66 -10.20 -4.67
N GLY A 157 9.88 -11.27 -4.45
CA GLY A 157 8.83 -11.35 -3.42
C GLY A 157 7.58 -10.52 -3.73
N ILE A 158 7.46 -9.94 -4.94
CA ILE A 158 6.31 -9.12 -5.31
C ILE A 158 5.07 -9.99 -5.53
N ASP A 159 5.21 -11.13 -6.19
CA ASP A 159 4.10 -12.05 -6.41
C ASP A 159 3.61 -12.63 -5.09
N ASP A 160 4.52 -13.01 -4.19
CA ASP A 160 4.18 -13.48 -2.84
C ASP A 160 3.44 -12.40 -2.03
N LEU A 161 3.83 -11.12 -2.19
CA LEU A 161 3.13 -10.00 -1.55
C LEU A 161 1.70 -9.85 -2.09
N LEU A 162 1.52 -9.95 -3.40
CA LEU A 162 0.20 -9.85 -4.02
C LEU A 162 -0.71 -11.02 -3.63
N GLU A 163 -0.15 -12.23 -3.54
CA GLU A 163 -0.85 -13.41 -3.03
C GLU A 163 -1.26 -13.21 -1.56
N ALA A 164 -0.34 -12.74 -0.70
CA ALA A 164 -0.64 -12.46 0.70
C ALA A 164 -1.76 -11.42 0.87
N VAL A 165 -1.80 -10.40 0.02
CA VAL A 165 -2.88 -9.40 0.00
C VAL A 165 -4.23 -10.06 -0.31
N LEU A 166 -4.30 -10.92 -1.32
CA LEU A 166 -5.53 -11.62 -1.69
C LEU A 166 -5.97 -12.61 -0.61
N LEU A 167 -5.05 -13.40 -0.05
CA LEU A 167 -5.34 -14.33 1.04
C LEU A 167 -5.85 -13.61 2.29
N THR A 168 -5.23 -12.48 2.65
CA THR A 168 -5.69 -11.65 3.77
C THR A 168 -7.07 -11.06 3.52
N ALA A 169 -7.34 -10.62 2.30
CA ALA A 169 -8.65 -10.11 1.92
C ALA A 169 -9.72 -11.20 2.01
N ASP A 170 -9.45 -12.39 1.49
CA ASP A 170 -10.39 -13.52 1.53
C ASP A 170 -10.65 -14.03 2.97
N ALA A 171 -9.64 -13.95 3.85
CA ALA A 171 -9.77 -14.38 5.24
C ALA A 171 -10.46 -13.35 6.15
N ALA A 172 -10.25 -12.07 5.91
CA ALA A 172 -10.67 -11.00 6.82
C ALA A 172 -11.92 -10.23 6.34
N LEU A 173 -12.29 -10.36 5.05
CA LEU A 173 -13.29 -9.50 4.44
C LEU A 173 -14.36 -10.31 3.71
N GLU A 174 -15.62 -9.90 3.88
CA GLU A 174 -16.74 -10.37 3.06
C GLU A 174 -17.02 -9.34 1.96
N LEU A 175 -16.24 -9.38 0.87
CA LEU A 175 -16.37 -8.47 -0.25
C LEU A 175 -17.50 -8.94 -1.17
N THR A 176 -18.72 -8.50 -0.86
CA THR A 176 -19.92 -8.81 -1.67
C THR A 176 -20.52 -7.54 -2.25
N ALA A 177 -20.96 -7.60 -3.49
CA ALA A 177 -21.69 -6.51 -4.14
C ALA A 177 -22.95 -7.04 -4.83
N ASN A 178 -24.04 -6.29 -4.75
CA ASN A 178 -25.24 -6.61 -5.51
C ASN A 178 -25.16 -5.92 -6.88
N PRO A 179 -25.08 -6.68 -8.00
CA PRO A 179 -24.96 -6.11 -9.33
C PRO A 179 -26.21 -5.35 -9.80
N ASP A 180 -27.35 -5.56 -9.15
CA ASP A 180 -28.63 -4.92 -9.49
C ASP A 180 -28.87 -3.59 -8.75
N MET A 181 -27.92 -3.14 -7.92
CA MET A 181 -27.98 -1.84 -7.27
C MET A 181 -27.36 -0.74 -8.12
N ASP A 182 -27.84 0.49 -7.92
CA ASP A 182 -27.21 1.67 -8.48
C ASP A 182 -25.74 1.77 -8.04
N ALA A 183 -24.86 2.17 -8.96
CA ALA A 183 -23.47 2.34 -8.67
C ALA A 183 -23.23 3.36 -7.55
N GLN A 184 -22.42 2.99 -6.56
CA GLN A 184 -21.96 3.88 -5.49
C GLN A 184 -20.45 4.01 -5.58
N GLY A 185 -19.95 5.23 -5.43
CA GLY A 185 -18.54 5.53 -5.47
C GLY A 185 -18.16 6.58 -4.42
N VAL A 186 -16.89 6.64 -4.09
CA VAL A 186 -16.32 7.64 -3.18
C VAL A 186 -15.35 8.51 -3.97
N ALA A 187 -15.56 9.83 -3.96
CA ALA A 187 -14.60 10.75 -4.54
C ALA A 187 -13.33 10.81 -3.65
N ILE A 188 -12.23 10.31 -4.17
CA ILE A 188 -10.95 10.22 -3.46
C ILE A 188 -10.26 11.58 -3.48
N GLU A 189 -10.26 12.23 -4.64
CA GLU A 189 -9.62 13.52 -4.88
C GLU A 189 -10.39 14.33 -5.91
N SER A 190 -10.39 15.65 -5.75
CA SER A 190 -10.95 16.57 -6.72
C SER A 190 -10.00 17.76 -6.89
N HIS A 191 -9.73 18.16 -8.12
CA HIS A 191 -8.93 19.33 -8.43
C HIS A 191 -9.50 20.08 -9.65
N LEU A 192 -9.09 21.33 -9.79
CA LEU A 192 -9.46 22.16 -10.93
C LEU A 192 -8.35 22.07 -11.98
N ASP A 193 -8.63 21.39 -13.07
CA ASP A 193 -7.75 21.36 -14.24
C ASP A 193 -8.00 22.60 -15.12
N ARG A 194 -6.94 23.22 -15.61
CA ARG A 194 -7.02 24.45 -16.41
C ARG A 194 -7.69 24.26 -17.78
N GLY A 195 -7.69 23.04 -18.31
CA GLY A 195 -8.26 22.71 -19.63
C GLY A 195 -9.57 21.97 -19.58
N ARG A 196 -9.79 21.15 -18.52
CA ARG A 196 -10.93 20.25 -18.38
C ARG A 196 -11.96 20.72 -17.35
N GLY A 197 -11.62 21.74 -16.54
CA GLY A 197 -12.47 22.18 -15.43
C GLY A 197 -12.32 21.28 -14.20
N PRO A 198 -13.37 21.10 -13.39
CA PRO A 198 -13.33 20.22 -12.21
C PRO A 198 -13.13 18.75 -12.65
N VAL A 199 -12.10 18.12 -12.13
CA VAL A 199 -11.80 16.70 -12.34
C VAL A 199 -11.79 16.00 -10.98
N SER A 200 -12.47 14.86 -10.90
CA SER A 200 -12.51 14.04 -9.68
C SER A 200 -12.08 12.62 -10.00
N THR A 201 -11.30 12.03 -9.10
CA THR A 201 -11.02 10.59 -9.07
C THR A 201 -12.08 9.93 -8.17
N VAL A 202 -12.80 8.96 -8.72
CA VAL A 202 -13.90 8.24 -8.05
C VAL A 202 -13.62 6.76 -8.10
#